data_366ada2afed1d77b67d85bbecf50b37c
#
_entry.id   366ada2afed1d77b67d85bbecf50b37c
#
_cell.length_a   1.000
_cell.length_b   1.000
_cell.length_c   1.000
_cell.angle_alpha   90.00
_cell.angle_beta   90.00
_cell.angle_gamma   90.00
#
_symmetry.space_group_name_H-M   'P 1'
#
loop_
_entity.id
_entity.type
_entity.pdbx_description
1 polymer ?
#
loop_
_entity_poly.entity_id
_entity_poly.type
_entity_poly.pdbx_seq_one_letter_code
_entity_poly.pdbx_strand_id
1 'polypeptide(L)'
;MTSKEGGATVPKRSRRDVSSIRPRRDFLGELGVRPIINGAGTYTALTAALMPPEAVQAFAAMSRHFVRLDELHDAVGRRIAKLLSCEAAMVTSGGFGALTLGTAACITGTDPERIRRLPDTAGMKNEVIVQKSHRFAYDHAVRNCGVRLIEVESEDDVERALTERTAMMLFLNKNEPQGRIPAAKFVRLGKHLGIPTLNDAAADVPPVENLFAHTLLGFDLVAVSGGKGLRGPQGAGLLLGRADLIHAARLNTAPHSDTIGRGLKVSKEEMVAMMVALEVYLQRDHQADWREWERRVDVIREGLAAVLGVMTERFVPPIANQVPHARIRWISAS
;
A
#
# COMPACT_ATOMS: atom_id res chain seq x y z
N MET A 1 73.35 19.06 26.97
CA MET A 1 72.01 19.20 27.60
C MET A 1 71.02 18.66 26.60
N THR A 2 70.57 17.43 26.85
CA THR A 2 69.72 16.62 25.99
C THR A 2 68.31 16.65 26.52
N SER A 3 67.37 17.23 25.81
CA SER A 3 65.93 17.17 26.11
C SER A 3 65.30 15.93 25.47
N LYS A 4 64.74 15.04 26.29
CA LYS A 4 63.96 13.90 25.87
C LYS A 4 62.52 14.35 25.57
N GLU A 5 62.07 14.14 24.37
CA GLU A 5 60.67 14.20 24.00
C GLU A 5 59.96 12.89 24.40
N GLY A 6 58.99 12.97 25.30
CA GLY A 6 58.15 11.86 25.70
C GLY A 6 56.94 11.72 24.76
N GLY A 7 56.96 10.80 23.85
CA GLY A 7 55.80 10.45 23.03
C GLY A 7 54.72 9.70 23.83
N ALA A 8 53.57 10.34 24.03
CA ALA A 8 52.42 9.69 24.64
C ALA A 8 51.75 8.76 23.62
N THR A 9 51.85 7.46 23.85
CA THR A 9 51.12 6.41 23.10
C THR A 9 49.66 6.42 23.51
N VAL A 10 48.78 6.79 22.57
CA VAL A 10 47.33 6.67 22.70
C VAL A 10 46.98 5.16 22.71
N PRO A 11 46.25 4.64 23.71
CA PRO A 11 45.87 3.23 23.76
C PRO A 11 44.89 2.92 22.64
N LYS A 12 45.22 1.93 21.79
CA LYS A 12 44.32 1.34 20.78
C LYS A 12 43.13 0.74 21.52
N ARG A 13 41.94 1.37 21.40
CA ARG A 13 40.68 0.75 21.81
C ARG A 13 40.51 -0.57 21.06
N SER A 14 40.55 -1.68 21.77
CA SER A 14 40.21 -2.99 21.24
C SER A 14 38.78 -2.93 20.69
N ARG A 15 38.60 -3.33 19.43
CA ARG A 15 37.28 -3.60 18.87
C ARG A 15 36.66 -4.71 19.73
N ARG A 16 35.72 -4.37 20.60
CA ARG A 16 34.91 -5.37 21.28
C ARG A 16 34.18 -6.14 20.20
N ASP A 17 34.43 -7.43 20.16
CA ASP A 17 33.74 -8.40 19.34
C ASP A 17 32.24 -8.38 19.69
N VAL A 18 31.38 -7.90 18.79
CA VAL A 18 29.93 -7.75 19.00
C VAL A 18 29.21 -9.07 18.74
N SER A 19 29.93 -10.19 18.78
CA SER A 19 29.39 -11.54 18.55
C SER A 19 28.83 -12.23 19.80
N SER A 20 28.67 -11.53 20.94
CA SER A 20 27.88 -12.10 22.04
C SER A 20 26.41 -12.07 21.68
N ILE A 21 25.90 -13.15 21.12
CA ILE A 21 24.48 -13.42 20.89
C ILE A 21 23.78 -13.33 22.26
N ARG A 22 23.21 -12.18 22.57
CA ARG A 22 22.22 -12.10 23.64
C ARG A 22 21.09 -13.07 23.26
N PRO A 23 20.59 -13.89 24.19
CA PRO A 23 19.45 -14.74 23.87
C PRO A 23 18.36 -13.89 23.26
N ARG A 24 17.78 -14.36 22.14
CA ARG A 24 16.68 -13.67 21.46
C ARG A 24 15.57 -13.49 22.49
N ARG A 25 15.28 -12.23 22.82
CA ARG A 25 14.19 -11.89 23.74
C ARG A 25 12.88 -12.40 23.16
N ASP A 26 12.13 -13.17 23.92
CA ASP A 26 10.81 -13.66 23.53
C ASP A 26 9.73 -12.62 23.88
N PHE A 27 9.54 -11.64 22.99
CA PHE A 27 8.55 -10.60 23.18
C PHE A 27 7.11 -11.12 23.26
N LEU A 28 6.77 -12.18 22.52
CA LEU A 28 5.42 -12.72 22.54
C LEU A 28 5.12 -13.42 23.87
N GLY A 29 6.06 -14.23 24.36
CA GLY A 29 5.94 -14.88 25.68
C GLY A 29 5.86 -13.86 26.80
N GLU A 30 6.72 -12.82 26.78
CA GLU A 30 6.71 -11.75 27.78
C GLU A 30 5.39 -10.95 27.82
N LEU A 31 4.75 -10.76 26.65
CA LEU A 31 3.48 -10.05 26.51
C LEU A 31 2.26 -10.96 26.70
N GLY A 32 2.43 -12.25 26.83
CA GLY A 32 1.35 -13.24 26.89
C GLY A 32 0.57 -13.37 25.57
N VAL A 33 1.17 -13.01 24.44
CA VAL A 33 0.55 -13.08 23.11
C VAL A 33 0.91 -14.40 22.45
N ARG A 34 -0.09 -15.18 22.06
CA ARG A 34 0.12 -16.46 21.37
C ARG A 34 0.33 -16.23 19.87
N PRO A 35 1.42 -16.78 19.27
CA PRO A 35 1.56 -16.78 17.81
C PRO A 35 0.49 -17.67 17.18
N ILE A 36 0.09 -17.32 15.96
CA ILE A 36 -0.91 -18.06 15.17
C ILE A 36 -0.30 -18.55 13.87
N ILE A 37 -0.86 -19.61 13.31
CA ILE A 37 -0.64 -20.02 11.92
C ILE A 37 -1.70 -19.28 11.08
N ASN A 38 -1.27 -18.30 10.28
CA ASN A 38 -2.19 -17.53 9.43
C ASN A 38 -2.47 -18.32 8.13
N GLY A 39 -3.59 -18.99 8.09
CA GLY A 39 -4.11 -19.64 6.87
C GLY A 39 -5.17 -18.82 6.13
N ALA A 40 -5.56 -17.63 6.63
CA ALA A 40 -6.68 -16.85 6.06
C ALA A 40 -6.24 -15.77 5.05
N GLY A 41 -4.93 -15.46 4.99
CA GLY A 41 -4.40 -14.45 4.06
C GLY A 41 -4.03 -13.11 4.73
N THR A 42 -3.94 -12.06 3.92
CA THR A 42 -3.34 -10.77 4.30
C THR A 42 -4.32 -9.81 4.99
N TYR A 43 -5.13 -10.31 5.91
CA TYR A 43 -6.04 -9.48 6.70
C TYR A 43 -5.30 -8.69 7.78
N THR A 44 -5.70 -7.43 7.97
CA THR A 44 -5.09 -6.53 8.98
C THR A 44 -5.17 -7.12 10.40
N ALA A 45 -6.30 -7.74 10.76
CA ALA A 45 -6.47 -8.38 12.06
C ALA A 45 -5.49 -9.55 12.33
N LEU A 46 -4.94 -10.12 11.26
CA LEU A 46 -3.94 -11.19 11.30
C LEU A 46 -2.53 -10.69 10.94
N THR A 47 -2.29 -9.38 11.08
CA THR A 47 -1.01 -8.71 10.83
C THR A 47 -0.50 -8.78 9.39
N ALA A 48 -1.40 -9.01 8.43
CA ALA A 48 -1.15 -9.04 6.98
C ALA A 48 -0.10 -10.08 6.55
N ALA A 49 1.11 -9.69 6.14
CA ALA A 49 2.17 -10.59 5.68
C ALA A 49 3.47 -10.37 6.46
N LEU A 50 4.32 -11.41 6.51
CA LEU A 50 5.65 -11.30 7.09
C LEU A 50 6.60 -10.62 6.10
N MET A 51 7.37 -9.65 6.57
CA MET A 51 8.40 -8.99 5.77
C MET A 51 9.52 -9.96 5.37
N PRO A 52 10.11 -9.82 4.17
CA PRO A 52 11.34 -10.53 3.80
C PRO A 52 12.51 -10.04 4.67
N PRO A 53 13.52 -10.90 4.90
CA PRO A 53 14.68 -10.55 5.74
C PRO A 53 15.38 -9.25 5.33
N GLU A 54 15.46 -8.96 4.06
CA GLU A 54 16.11 -7.78 3.48
C GLU A 54 15.34 -6.50 3.89
N ALA A 55 14.02 -6.52 3.87
CA ALA A 55 13.21 -5.40 4.32
C ALA A 55 13.32 -5.17 5.84
N VAL A 56 13.41 -6.25 6.63
CA VAL A 56 13.65 -6.17 8.08
C VAL A 56 15.04 -5.57 8.35
N GLN A 57 16.06 -5.96 7.61
CA GLN A 57 17.40 -5.40 7.73
C GLN A 57 17.43 -3.91 7.36
N ALA A 58 16.75 -3.53 6.28
CA ALA A 58 16.62 -2.14 5.86
C ALA A 58 15.92 -1.29 6.92
N PHE A 59 14.84 -1.78 7.50
CA PHE A 59 14.12 -1.15 8.61
C PHE A 59 15.07 -0.91 9.80
N ALA A 60 15.77 -1.94 10.25
CA ALA A 60 16.70 -1.87 11.36
C ALA A 60 17.90 -0.94 11.08
N ALA A 61 18.40 -0.91 9.85
CA ALA A 61 19.48 -0.01 9.43
C ALA A 61 19.05 1.45 9.52
N MET A 62 17.87 1.79 8.97
CA MET A 62 17.37 3.16 8.95
C MET A 62 17.05 3.71 10.34
N SER A 63 16.73 2.87 11.32
CA SER A 63 16.48 3.33 12.70
C SER A 63 17.70 4.00 13.35
N ARG A 64 18.90 3.84 12.80
CA ARG A 64 20.16 4.35 13.32
C ARG A 64 20.61 5.67 12.69
N HIS A 65 19.82 6.26 11.80
CA HIS A 65 20.20 7.45 11.05
C HIS A 65 19.18 8.57 11.21
N PHE A 66 19.66 9.80 11.25
CA PHE A 66 18.84 10.99 11.04
C PHE A 66 18.96 11.41 9.57
N VAL A 67 17.84 11.72 8.95
CA VAL A 67 17.77 12.17 7.56
C VAL A 67 16.75 13.29 7.41
N ARG A 68 16.88 14.08 6.36
CA ARG A 68 15.80 15.00 5.97
C ARG A 68 14.68 14.20 5.34
N LEU A 69 13.47 14.33 5.90
CA LEU A 69 12.34 13.50 5.51
C LEU A 69 11.89 13.77 4.07
N ASP A 70 11.92 15.01 3.63
CA ASP A 70 11.60 15.45 2.27
C ASP A 70 12.58 14.83 1.24
N GLU A 71 13.88 14.89 1.50
CA GLU A 71 14.89 14.27 0.63
C GLU A 71 14.73 12.76 0.53
N LEU A 72 14.41 12.11 1.65
CA LEU A 72 14.17 10.65 1.66
C LEU A 72 12.94 10.28 0.86
N HIS A 73 11.83 10.98 1.05
CA HIS A 73 10.61 10.77 0.26
C HIS A 73 10.91 10.88 -1.25
N ASP A 74 11.63 11.92 -1.66
CA ASP A 74 11.97 12.13 -3.07
C ASP A 74 12.87 11.03 -3.63
N ALA A 75 13.88 10.62 -2.85
CA ALA A 75 14.80 9.57 -3.28
C ALA A 75 14.10 8.22 -3.41
N VAL A 76 13.31 7.84 -2.40
CA VAL A 76 12.55 6.59 -2.39
C VAL A 76 11.47 6.62 -3.49
N GLY A 77 10.74 7.73 -3.62
CA GLY A 77 9.71 7.90 -4.65
C GLY A 77 10.27 7.75 -6.06
N ARG A 78 11.38 8.43 -6.38
CA ARG A 78 12.08 8.26 -7.67
C ARG A 78 12.52 6.82 -7.92
N ARG A 79 13.03 6.14 -6.90
CA ARG A 79 13.46 4.74 -7.03
C ARG A 79 12.28 3.82 -7.33
N ILE A 80 11.16 3.97 -6.61
CA ILE A 80 9.94 3.19 -6.84
C ILE A 80 9.35 3.49 -8.23
N ALA A 81 9.26 4.76 -8.61
CA ALA A 81 8.77 5.16 -9.93
C ALA A 81 9.58 4.54 -11.07
N LYS A 82 10.92 4.51 -10.94
CA LYS A 82 11.81 3.83 -11.90
C LYS A 82 11.55 2.32 -11.95
N LEU A 83 11.38 1.67 -10.79
CA LEU A 83 11.13 0.22 -10.73
C LEU A 83 9.78 -0.17 -11.37
N LEU A 84 8.76 0.68 -11.22
CA LEU A 84 7.42 0.42 -11.71
C LEU A 84 7.09 1.13 -13.03
N SER A 85 8.07 1.81 -13.64
CA SER A 85 7.90 2.51 -14.94
C SER A 85 6.72 3.49 -14.95
N CYS A 86 6.48 4.21 -13.84
CA CYS A 86 5.48 5.25 -13.74
C CYS A 86 6.14 6.64 -13.55
N GLU A 87 5.37 7.73 -13.75
CA GLU A 87 5.92 9.10 -13.68
C GLU A 87 6.45 9.44 -12.29
N ALA A 88 5.70 9.11 -11.24
CA ALA A 88 6.05 9.38 -9.86
C ALA A 88 5.43 8.36 -8.91
N ALA A 89 6.00 8.28 -7.71
CA ALA A 89 5.52 7.42 -6.65
C ALA A 89 5.82 8.03 -5.28
N MET A 90 5.03 7.64 -4.27
CA MET A 90 5.34 7.90 -2.87
C MET A 90 4.94 6.72 -1.99
N VAL A 91 5.65 6.55 -0.88
CA VAL A 91 5.23 5.63 0.18
C VAL A 91 4.20 6.34 1.06
N THR A 92 3.12 5.64 1.37
CA THR A 92 1.98 6.13 2.15
C THR A 92 1.72 5.27 3.37
N SER A 93 0.91 5.75 4.30
CA SER A 93 0.43 4.98 5.45
C SER A 93 -0.66 3.98 4.99
N GLY A 94 -0.21 2.88 4.38
CA GLY A 94 -1.07 1.86 3.79
C GLY A 94 -1.86 2.35 2.57
N GLY A 95 -2.70 1.46 2.02
CA GLY A 95 -3.63 1.82 0.94
C GLY A 95 -4.66 2.87 1.36
N PHE A 96 -5.06 2.87 2.64
CA PHE A 96 -5.97 3.88 3.18
C PHE A 96 -5.34 5.29 3.09
N GLY A 97 -4.07 5.43 3.50
CA GLY A 97 -3.33 6.68 3.35
C GLY A 97 -3.16 7.09 1.89
N ALA A 98 -2.95 6.14 0.97
CA ALA A 98 -2.87 6.41 -0.46
C ALA A 98 -4.17 6.99 -1.02
N LEU A 99 -5.32 6.41 -0.66
CA LEU A 99 -6.64 6.92 -1.05
C LEU A 99 -6.90 8.32 -0.48
N THR A 100 -6.62 8.55 0.79
CA THR A 100 -6.79 9.88 1.43
C THR A 100 -5.92 10.92 0.76
N LEU A 101 -4.62 10.65 0.59
CA LEU A 101 -3.67 11.61 0.02
C LEU A 101 -3.90 11.86 -1.48
N GLY A 102 -4.27 10.82 -2.24
CA GLY A 102 -4.66 10.95 -3.64
C GLY A 102 -5.93 11.80 -3.81
N THR A 103 -6.92 11.61 -2.96
CA THR A 103 -8.14 12.43 -2.94
C THR A 103 -7.82 13.88 -2.57
N ALA A 104 -7.04 14.09 -1.49
CA ALA A 104 -6.62 15.44 -1.08
C ALA A 104 -5.90 16.17 -2.20
N ALA A 105 -5.00 15.50 -2.91
CA ALA A 105 -4.28 16.06 -4.05
C ALA A 105 -5.22 16.54 -5.18
N CYS A 106 -6.26 15.76 -5.50
CA CYS A 106 -7.25 16.13 -6.51
C CYS A 106 -8.12 17.33 -6.11
N ILE A 107 -8.29 17.56 -4.79
CA ILE A 107 -9.07 18.69 -4.26
C ILE A 107 -8.22 19.97 -4.18
N THR A 108 -7.04 19.85 -3.62
CA THR A 108 -6.22 21.00 -3.21
C THR A 108 -5.21 21.44 -4.26
N GLY A 109 -4.77 20.50 -5.12
CA GLY A 109 -3.56 20.73 -5.89
C GLY A 109 -2.41 21.09 -4.96
N THR A 110 -1.64 22.10 -5.31
CA THR A 110 -0.52 22.62 -4.52
C THR A 110 -0.86 23.89 -3.73
N ASP A 111 -2.13 24.28 -3.66
CA ASP A 111 -2.60 25.49 -2.99
C ASP A 111 -2.49 25.33 -1.46
N PRO A 112 -1.62 26.10 -0.77
CA PRO A 112 -1.37 25.93 0.67
C PRO A 112 -2.59 26.29 1.53
N GLU A 113 -3.48 27.15 1.07
CA GLU A 113 -4.69 27.50 1.83
C GLU A 113 -5.71 26.38 1.76
N ARG A 114 -5.92 25.79 0.58
CA ARG A 114 -6.79 24.63 0.42
C ARG A 114 -6.28 23.44 1.21
N ILE A 115 -4.96 23.21 1.22
CA ILE A 115 -4.32 22.13 1.98
C ILE A 115 -4.65 22.26 3.48
N ARG A 116 -4.49 23.45 4.06
CA ARG A 116 -4.79 23.69 5.48
C ARG A 116 -6.26 23.58 5.83
N ARG A 117 -7.14 23.86 4.88
CA ARG A 117 -8.58 23.87 5.12
C ARG A 117 -9.22 22.49 5.15
N LEU A 118 -8.62 21.48 4.50
CA LEU A 118 -9.19 20.13 4.55
C LEU A 118 -9.37 19.65 5.99
N PRO A 119 -10.52 19.04 6.34
CA PRO A 119 -11.59 18.55 5.46
C PRO A 119 -12.72 19.58 5.17
N ASP A 120 -12.58 20.85 5.52
CA ASP A 120 -13.54 21.88 5.07
C ASP A 120 -13.31 22.17 3.59
N THR A 121 -14.23 21.70 2.77
CA THR A 121 -14.20 21.82 1.30
C THR A 121 -15.12 22.92 0.75
N ALA A 122 -15.58 23.86 1.60
CA ALA A 122 -16.44 24.95 1.16
C ALA A 122 -15.75 25.77 0.04
N GLY A 123 -16.40 25.91 -1.12
CA GLY A 123 -15.84 26.60 -2.30
C GLY A 123 -14.73 25.84 -3.04
N MET A 124 -14.50 24.58 -2.72
CA MET A 124 -13.59 23.69 -3.45
C MET A 124 -14.33 22.60 -4.22
N LYS A 125 -13.62 21.89 -5.08
CA LYS A 125 -14.11 20.65 -5.68
C LYS A 125 -14.28 19.61 -4.55
N ASN A 126 -15.47 19.05 -4.40
CA ASN A 126 -15.79 18.16 -3.29
C ASN A 126 -16.73 17.00 -3.66
N GLU A 127 -16.81 16.70 -4.93
CA GLU A 127 -17.60 15.59 -5.46
C GLU A 127 -16.67 14.55 -6.08
N VAL A 128 -16.88 13.28 -5.72
CA VAL A 128 -16.13 12.15 -6.27
C VAL A 128 -17.13 11.21 -6.93
N ILE A 129 -17.00 11.01 -8.24
CA ILE A 129 -17.83 10.08 -8.98
C ILE A 129 -17.32 8.65 -8.75
N VAL A 130 -18.21 7.73 -8.44
CA VAL A 130 -17.90 6.31 -8.20
C VAL A 130 -19.02 5.43 -8.72
N GLN A 131 -18.70 4.30 -9.33
CA GLN A 131 -19.74 3.32 -9.66
C GLN A 131 -20.39 2.80 -8.38
N LYS A 132 -21.70 2.67 -8.35
CA LYS A 132 -22.46 2.18 -7.19
C LYS A 132 -21.96 0.82 -6.69
N SER A 133 -21.62 -0.09 -7.62
CA SER A 133 -21.02 -1.38 -7.32
C SER A 133 -19.59 -1.29 -6.75
N HIS A 134 -18.91 -0.14 -6.87
CA HIS A 134 -17.58 0.11 -6.36
C HIS A 134 -17.59 0.78 -4.97
N ARG A 135 -18.76 0.95 -4.34
CA ARG A 135 -18.85 1.39 -2.95
C ARG A 135 -18.35 0.29 -2.01
N PHE A 136 -17.55 0.64 -1.01
CA PHE A 136 -16.91 -0.31 -0.10
C PHE A 136 -16.50 0.36 1.22
N ALA A 137 -16.17 -0.45 2.24
CA ALA A 137 -15.87 0.07 3.57
C ALA A 137 -14.69 1.05 3.63
N TYR A 138 -13.71 0.89 2.74
CA TYR A 138 -12.51 1.77 2.71
C TYR A 138 -12.72 3.07 1.93
N ASP A 139 -13.87 3.29 1.28
CA ASP A 139 -14.22 4.60 0.71
C ASP A 139 -14.28 5.70 1.77
N HIS A 140 -14.28 5.28 3.05
CA HIS A 140 -14.10 6.17 4.19
C HIS A 140 -12.83 7.02 4.07
N ALA A 141 -11.74 6.47 3.53
CA ALA A 141 -10.50 7.22 3.29
C ALA A 141 -10.70 8.43 2.37
N VAL A 142 -11.54 8.26 1.35
CA VAL A 142 -11.92 9.32 0.41
C VAL A 142 -12.84 10.34 1.09
N ARG A 143 -13.86 9.86 1.81
CA ARG A 143 -14.82 10.73 2.52
C ARG A 143 -14.19 11.55 3.65
N ASN A 144 -13.09 11.08 4.25
CA ASN A 144 -12.33 11.82 5.26
C ASN A 144 -11.81 13.19 4.74
N CYS A 145 -11.68 13.33 3.42
CA CYS A 145 -11.27 14.60 2.81
C CYS A 145 -12.42 15.63 2.70
N GLY A 146 -13.61 15.34 3.25
CA GLY A 146 -14.76 16.25 3.23
C GLY A 146 -15.53 16.22 1.90
N VAL A 147 -15.38 15.16 1.10
CA VAL A 147 -16.07 15.00 -0.19
C VAL A 147 -17.36 14.20 -0.08
N ARG A 148 -18.25 14.40 -1.06
CA ARG A 148 -19.42 13.56 -1.30
C ARG A 148 -19.11 12.55 -2.40
N LEU A 149 -19.57 11.30 -2.23
CA LEU A 149 -19.53 10.29 -3.28
C LEU A 149 -20.81 10.39 -4.12
N ILE A 150 -20.64 10.56 -5.43
CA ILE A 150 -21.74 10.62 -6.41
C ILE A 150 -21.78 9.27 -7.12
N GLU A 151 -22.81 8.50 -6.83
CA GLU A 151 -22.96 7.15 -7.36
C GLU A 151 -23.51 7.18 -8.79
N VAL A 152 -22.89 6.40 -9.68
CA VAL A 152 -23.26 6.24 -11.07
C VAL A 152 -23.34 4.76 -11.46
N GLU A 153 -24.11 4.42 -12.48
CA GLU A 153 -24.21 3.03 -12.99
C GLU A 153 -23.89 2.94 -14.49
N SER A 154 -23.90 4.06 -15.21
CA SER A 154 -23.62 4.11 -16.66
C SER A 154 -22.72 5.29 -17.01
N GLU A 155 -22.25 5.34 -18.26
CA GLU A 155 -21.48 6.46 -18.79
C GLU A 155 -22.32 7.74 -18.85
N ASP A 156 -23.57 7.63 -19.31
CA ASP A 156 -24.49 8.75 -19.32
C ASP A 156 -24.74 9.32 -17.91
N ASP A 157 -24.69 8.46 -16.87
CA ASP A 157 -24.76 8.94 -15.50
C ASP A 157 -23.51 9.71 -15.10
N VAL A 158 -22.33 9.30 -15.58
CA VAL A 158 -21.06 10.02 -15.32
C VAL A 158 -21.15 11.43 -15.91
N GLU A 159 -21.60 11.56 -17.16
CA GLU A 159 -21.77 12.85 -17.82
C GLU A 159 -22.78 13.74 -17.09
N ARG A 160 -23.92 13.18 -16.67
CA ARG A 160 -24.94 13.92 -15.89
C ARG A 160 -24.47 14.31 -14.48
N ALA A 161 -23.62 13.49 -13.87
CA ALA A 161 -23.07 13.73 -12.53
C ALA A 161 -21.94 14.76 -12.52
N LEU A 162 -21.36 15.08 -13.69
CA LEU A 162 -20.26 16.01 -13.82
C LEU A 162 -20.73 17.44 -13.47
N THR A 163 -20.03 18.07 -12.54
CA THR A 163 -20.22 19.46 -12.15
C THR A 163 -18.87 20.15 -11.99
N GLU A 164 -18.87 21.46 -11.82
CA GLU A 164 -17.67 22.24 -11.49
C GLU A 164 -17.03 21.81 -10.17
N ARG A 165 -17.80 21.11 -9.32
CA ARG A 165 -17.35 20.57 -8.03
C ARG A 165 -16.75 19.17 -8.12
N THR A 166 -16.76 18.54 -9.30
CA THR A 166 -16.16 17.22 -9.46
C THR A 166 -14.65 17.28 -9.33
N ALA A 167 -14.11 16.60 -8.31
CA ALA A 167 -12.69 16.58 -8.00
C ALA A 167 -11.96 15.43 -8.71
N MET A 168 -12.57 14.24 -8.70
CA MET A 168 -12.00 13.04 -9.31
C MET A 168 -13.05 11.95 -9.53
N MET A 169 -12.64 10.89 -10.22
CA MET A 169 -13.40 9.65 -10.38
C MET A 169 -12.67 8.50 -9.64
N LEU A 170 -13.39 7.76 -8.80
CA LEU A 170 -12.85 6.65 -8.01
C LEU A 170 -13.23 5.30 -8.64
N PHE A 171 -12.25 4.44 -8.82
CA PHE A 171 -12.40 3.06 -9.27
C PHE A 171 -11.94 2.08 -8.19
N LEU A 172 -12.66 0.98 -7.98
CA LEU A 172 -12.25 -0.13 -7.13
C LEU A 172 -12.01 -1.37 -8.00
N ASN A 173 -10.76 -1.70 -8.26
CA ASN A 173 -10.42 -2.79 -9.17
C ASN A 173 -11.03 -4.14 -8.73
N LYS A 174 -11.02 -4.43 -7.45
CA LYS A 174 -11.63 -5.67 -6.91
C LYS A 174 -13.09 -5.85 -7.35
N ASN A 175 -13.83 -4.78 -7.57
CA ASN A 175 -15.24 -4.80 -7.93
C ASN A 175 -15.48 -4.57 -9.44
N GLU A 176 -14.43 -4.55 -10.27
CA GLU A 176 -14.58 -4.39 -11.72
C GLU A 176 -15.61 -5.34 -12.35
N PRO A 177 -15.66 -6.66 -11.98
CA PRO A 177 -16.65 -7.57 -12.58
C PRO A 177 -18.11 -7.22 -12.26
N GLN A 178 -18.38 -6.43 -11.22
CA GLN A 178 -19.70 -5.95 -10.84
C GLN A 178 -20.01 -4.57 -11.41
N GLY A 179 -19.00 -3.87 -11.93
CA GLY A 179 -19.14 -2.56 -12.54
C GLY A 179 -19.70 -2.65 -13.98
N ARG A 180 -20.50 -1.66 -14.38
CA ARG A 180 -20.98 -1.54 -15.76
C ARG A 180 -20.01 -0.77 -16.65
N ILE A 181 -19.11 0.01 -16.05
CA ILE A 181 -18.07 0.77 -16.76
C ILE A 181 -16.73 0.08 -16.49
N PRO A 182 -16.18 -0.70 -17.45
CA PRO A 182 -14.89 -1.35 -17.32
C PRO A 182 -13.75 -0.34 -17.12
N ALA A 183 -12.65 -0.75 -16.48
CA ALA A 183 -11.50 0.10 -16.16
C ALA A 183 -10.98 0.92 -17.36
N ALA A 184 -10.79 0.27 -18.52
CA ALA A 184 -10.31 0.95 -19.72
C ALA A 184 -11.26 2.05 -20.20
N LYS A 185 -12.57 1.86 -20.04
CA LYS A 185 -13.58 2.85 -20.42
C LYS A 185 -13.67 3.97 -19.40
N PHE A 186 -13.57 3.63 -18.12
CA PHE A 186 -13.54 4.58 -17.01
C PHE A 186 -12.36 5.56 -17.13
N VAL A 187 -11.17 5.06 -17.47
CA VAL A 187 -9.99 5.89 -17.74
C VAL A 187 -10.20 6.81 -18.95
N ARG A 188 -10.78 6.29 -20.05
CA ARG A 188 -11.08 7.13 -21.24
C ARG A 188 -12.07 8.24 -20.92
N LEU A 189 -13.10 7.95 -20.12
CA LEU A 189 -14.06 8.97 -19.66
C LEU A 189 -13.36 10.06 -18.84
N GLY A 190 -12.56 9.67 -17.84
CA GLY A 190 -11.79 10.62 -17.04
C GLY A 190 -10.93 11.54 -17.90
N LYS A 191 -10.21 10.99 -18.88
CA LYS A 191 -9.39 11.76 -19.83
C LYS A 191 -10.23 12.69 -20.70
N HIS A 192 -11.34 12.21 -21.24
CA HIS A 192 -12.24 13.00 -22.07
C HIS A 192 -12.86 14.18 -21.32
N LEU A 193 -13.24 13.95 -20.07
CA LEU A 193 -13.86 14.95 -19.21
C LEU A 193 -12.84 15.84 -18.46
N GLY A 194 -11.55 15.56 -18.58
CA GLY A 194 -10.49 16.28 -17.87
C GLY A 194 -10.53 16.07 -16.34
N ILE A 195 -11.06 14.96 -15.87
CA ILE A 195 -11.22 14.62 -14.46
C ILE A 195 -10.23 13.52 -14.08
N PRO A 196 -9.39 13.72 -13.03
CA PRO A 196 -8.45 12.69 -12.57
C PRO A 196 -9.15 11.41 -12.16
N THR A 197 -8.51 10.27 -12.44
CA THR A 197 -8.97 8.94 -12.06
C THR A 197 -8.05 8.33 -11.00
N LEU A 198 -8.61 7.80 -9.92
CA LEU A 198 -7.88 7.07 -8.88
C LEU A 198 -8.40 5.63 -8.81
N ASN A 199 -7.48 4.66 -8.92
CA ASN A 199 -7.81 3.24 -8.78
C ASN A 199 -7.35 2.71 -7.41
N ASP A 200 -8.26 2.10 -6.66
CA ASP A 200 -7.90 1.26 -5.52
C ASP A 200 -7.55 -0.14 -6.01
N ALA A 201 -6.26 -0.42 -6.06
CA ALA A 201 -5.64 -1.69 -6.40
C ALA A 201 -4.96 -2.34 -5.17
N ALA A 202 -5.43 -2.03 -3.96
CA ALA A 202 -4.78 -2.42 -2.71
C ALA A 202 -4.63 -3.93 -2.50
N ALA A 203 -5.42 -4.78 -3.17
CA ALA A 203 -5.39 -6.23 -3.04
C ALA A 203 -5.02 -6.97 -4.34
N ASP A 204 -4.51 -6.28 -5.34
CA ASP A 204 -4.36 -6.80 -6.69
C ASP A 204 -3.01 -7.48 -6.95
N VAL A 205 -2.10 -7.45 -5.98
CA VAL A 205 -0.79 -8.09 -6.07
C VAL A 205 -0.76 -9.29 -5.11
N PRO A 206 -0.43 -10.49 -5.59
CA PRO A 206 -0.11 -10.89 -6.96
C PRO A 206 -1.32 -10.92 -7.92
N PRO A 207 -1.14 -11.01 -9.27
CA PRO A 207 0.14 -11.23 -9.98
C PRO A 207 1.00 -9.95 -10.07
N VAL A 208 2.30 -10.13 -10.39
CA VAL A 208 3.28 -9.03 -10.42
C VAL A 208 2.97 -7.99 -11.50
N GLU A 209 2.37 -8.39 -12.59
CA GLU A 209 1.98 -7.58 -13.74
C GLU A 209 1.02 -6.45 -13.33
N ASN A 210 0.21 -6.66 -12.31
CA ASN A 210 -0.75 -5.67 -11.82
C ASN A 210 -0.09 -4.42 -11.21
N LEU A 211 1.20 -4.51 -10.81
CA LEU A 211 1.96 -3.33 -10.38
C LEU A 211 2.18 -2.31 -11.51
N PHE A 212 2.11 -2.75 -12.76
CA PHE A 212 2.33 -1.95 -13.95
C PHE A 212 1.02 -1.67 -14.71
N ALA A 213 0.11 -2.65 -14.72
CA ALA A 213 -1.05 -2.67 -15.59
C ALA A 213 -1.95 -1.44 -15.41
N HIS A 214 -2.20 -0.99 -14.20
CA HIS A 214 -3.14 0.09 -13.93
C HIS A 214 -2.60 1.47 -14.35
N THR A 215 -1.30 1.73 -14.13
CA THR A 215 -0.65 2.97 -14.60
C THR A 215 -0.50 2.96 -16.12
N LEU A 216 -0.16 1.83 -16.72
CA LEU A 216 -0.09 1.66 -18.18
C LEU A 216 -1.47 1.79 -18.84
N LEU A 217 -2.54 1.33 -18.19
CA LEU A 217 -3.91 1.53 -18.66
C LEU A 217 -4.28 3.02 -18.68
N GLY A 218 -3.62 3.83 -17.86
CA GLY A 218 -3.71 5.27 -17.84
C GLY A 218 -4.53 5.85 -16.69
N PHE A 219 -4.71 5.11 -15.58
CA PHE A 219 -5.17 5.74 -14.34
C PHE A 219 -4.19 6.83 -13.90
N ASP A 220 -4.72 7.98 -13.50
CA ASP A 220 -3.91 9.10 -13.04
C ASP A 220 -3.23 8.81 -11.70
N LEU A 221 -3.91 8.06 -10.82
CA LEU A 221 -3.41 7.61 -9.53
C LEU A 221 -3.79 6.15 -9.29
N VAL A 222 -2.89 5.38 -8.67
CA VAL A 222 -3.10 3.99 -8.27
C VAL A 222 -2.66 3.81 -6.81
N ALA A 223 -3.56 3.32 -5.97
CA ALA A 223 -3.31 3.02 -4.56
C ALA A 223 -3.02 1.53 -4.36
N VAL A 224 -1.88 1.19 -3.76
CA VAL A 224 -1.45 -0.20 -3.50
C VAL A 224 -1.16 -0.39 -2.01
N SER A 225 -1.59 -1.52 -1.44
CA SER A 225 -1.23 -1.87 -0.05
C SER A 225 0.11 -2.59 -0.01
N GLY A 226 1.07 -2.02 0.70
CA GLY A 226 2.43 -2.57 0.81
C GLY A 226 2.55 -3.78 1.73
N GLY A 227 1.73 -3.86 2.77
CA GLY A 227 1.76 -4.97 3.75
C GLY A 227 1.10 -6.26 3.30
N LYS A 228 0.48 -6.30 2.11
CA LYS A 228 -0.16 -7.49 1.55
C LYS A 228 0.83 -8.32 0.71
N GLY A 229 0.56 -8.54 -0.56
CA GLY A 229 1.39 -9.36 -1.46
C GLY A 229 2.83 -8.87 -1.60
N LEU A 230 3.07 -7.58 -1.53
CA LEU A 230 4.42 -6.99 -1.56
C LEU A 230 5.26 -7.34 -0.32
N ARG A 231 4.62 -7.73 0.78
CA ARG A 231 5.28 -8.10 2.03
C ARG A 231 6.17 -6.99 2.62
N GLY A 232 5.81 -5.73 2.39
CA GLY A 232 6.39 -4.57 3.06
C GLY A 232 5.89 -4.44 4.51
N PRO A 233 6.30 -3.38 5.23
CA PRO A 233 5.72 -3.08 6.54
C PRO A 233 4.20 -3.01 6.45
N GLN A 234 3.49 -3.57 7.43
CA GLN A 234 2.03 -3.64 7.42
C GLN A 234 1.37 -2.26 7.28
N GLY A 235 1.95 -1.26 7.92
CA GLY A 235 1.48 0.13 7.87
C GLY A 235 1.83 0.87 6.57
N ALA A 236 2.64 0.29 5.67
CA ALA A 236 3.06 0.96 4.45
C ALA A 236 2.17 0.64 3.24
N GLY A 237 2.10 1.57 2.31
CA GLY A 237 1.46 1.46 1.01
C GLY A 237 2.17 2.31 -0.03
N LEU A 238 1.65 2.29 -1.25
CA LEU A 238 2.17 3.09 -2.35
C LEU A 238 1.03 3.89 -2.99
N LEU A 239 1.33 5.13 -3.37
CA LEU A 239 0.55 5.90 -4.32
C LEU A 239 1.44 6.13 -5.55
N LEU A 240 0.96 5.71 -6.72
CA LEU A 240 1.67 5.73 -8.00
C LEU A 240 0.90 6.58 -9.00
N GLY A 241 1.55 7.21 -9.95
CA GLY A 241 0.87 7.86 -11.07
C GLY A 241 1.48 9.19 -11.48
N ARG A 242 0.63 10.15 -11.83
CA ARG A 242 1.01 11.45 -12.37
C ARG A 242 1.85 12.26 -11.39
N ALA A 243 2.92 12.85 -11.90
CA ALA A 243 3.91 13.56 -11.08
C ALA A 243 3.33 14.78 -10.35
N ASP A 244 2.44 15.53 -10.98
CA ASP A 244 1.77 16.70 -10.40
C ASP A 244 0.85 16.31 -9.22
N LEU A 245 0.10 15.22 -9.36
CA LEU A 245 -0.78 14.71 -8.31
C LEU A 245 0.00 14.07 -7.15
N ILE A 246 1.09 13.35 -7.44
CA ILE A 246 1.97 12.82 -6.40
C ILE A 246 2.66 13.96 -5.63
N HIS A 247 3.07 15.01 -6.32
CA HIS A 247 3.62 16.20 -5.67
C HIS A 247 2.58 16.87 -4.75
N ALA A 248 1.36 17.07 -5.24
CA ALA A 248 0.26 17.60 -4.42
C ALA A 248 -0.06 16.70 -3.22
N ALA A 249 -0.07 15.38 -3.38
CA ALA A 249 -0.25 14.43 -2.29
C ALA A 249 0.83 14.56 -1.22
N ARG A 250 2.09 14.78 -1.62
CA ARG A 250 3.23 15.03 -0.74
C ARG A 250 3.05 16.28 0.12
N LEU A 251 2.46 17.34 -0.40
CA LEU A 251 2.18 18.57 0.34
C LEU A 251 1.05 18.39 1.36
N ASN A 252 0.20 17.39 1.19
CA ASN A 252 -0.91 17.07 2.08
C ASN A 252 -0.54 16.14 3.26
N THR A 253 0.75 15.85 3.49
CA THR A 253 1.22 14.96 4.58
C THR A 253 2.50 15.44 5.24
N ALA A 254 3.02 14.68 6.20
CA ALA A 254 4.30 14.95 6.84
C ALA A 254 5.45 15.11 5.81
N PRO A 255 6.39 16.05 6.03
CA PRO A 255 6.64 16.79 7.27
C PRO A 255 5.74 18.02 7.51
N HIS A 256 4.85 18.37 6.59
CA HIS A 256 3.93 19.50 6.75
C HIS A 256 2.99 19.27 7.94
N SER A 257 2.87 20.28 8.84
CA SER A 257 2.20 20.09 10.12
C SER A 257 0.69 20.27 10.06
N ASP A 258 0.22 21.26 9.30
CA ASP A 258 -1.20 21.62 9.21
C ASP A 258 -1.80 21.08 7.92
N THR A 259 -1.98 19.75 7.87
CA THR A 259 -2.50 19.02 6.72
C THR A 259 -3.34 17.84 7.16
N ILE A 260 -4.29 17.43 6.32
CA ILE A 260 -5.16 16.28 6.59
C ILE A 260 -4.37 14.98 6.78
N GLY A 261 -3.28 14.84 6.06
CA GLY A 261 -2.41 13.65 6.12
C GLY A 261 -1.33 13.70 7.19
N ARG A 262 -1.31 14.73 8.07
CA ARG A 262 -0.27 14.82 9.12
C ARG A 262 -0.23 13.60 10.03
N GLY A 263 -1.38 13.06 10.39
CA GLY A 263 -1.51 11.82 11.18
C GLY A 263 -1.15 10.54 10.41
N LEU A 264 -1.14 10.61 9.08
CA LEU A 264 -0.81 9.49 8.17
C LEU A 264 0.68 9.46 7.82
N LYS A 265 1.55 9.97 8.70
CA LYS A 265 2.99 9.98 8.48
C LYS A 265 3.57 8.58 8.35
N VAL A 266 4.51 8.42 7.44
CA VAL A 266 5.30 7.20 7.28
C VAL A 266 6.69 7.44 7.87
N SER A 267 7.21 6.51 8.64
CA SER A 267 8.56 6.60 9.19
C SER A 267 9.62 6.36 8.11
N LYS A 268 10.84 6.87 8.35
CA LYS A 268 11.99 6.62 7.45
C LYS A 268 12.29 5.13 7.31
N GLU A 269 12.06 4.37 8.37
CA GLU A 269 12.23 2.93 8.42
C GLU A 269 11.23 2.24 7.47
N GLU A 270 9.95 2.60 7.56
CA GLU A 270 8.90 2.04 6.71
C GLU A 270 9.11 2.39 5.24
N MET A 271 9.54 3.61 4.93
CA MET A 271 9.79 4.04 3.55
C MET A 271 10.85 3.17 2.88
N VAL A 272 12.00 2.99 3.53
CA VAL A 272 13.11 2.24 2.95
C VAL A 272 12.80 0.74 2.96
N ALA A 273 12.19 0.22 4.03
CA ALA A 273 11.78 -1.18 4.07
C ALA A 273 10.72 -1.52 3.00
N MET A 274 9.78 -0.59 2.71
CA MET A 274 8.80 -0.77 1.64
C MET A 274 9.45 -0.80 0.26
N MET A 275 10.40 0.09 0.00
CA MET A 275 11.16 0.11 -1.25
C MET A 275 11.94 -1.20 -1.44
N VAL A 276 12.65 -1.66 -0.41
CA VAL A 276 13.41 -2.91 -0.45
C VAL A 276 12.48 -4.12 -0.62
N ALA A 277 11.33 -4.14 0.07
CA ALA A 277 10.33 -5.20 -0.12
C ALA A 277 9.83 -5.27 -1.56
N LEU A 278 9.61 -4.12 -2.21
CA LEU A 278 9.26 -4.05 -3.63
C LEU A 278 10.39 -4.59 -4.51
N GLU A 279 11.65 -4.22 -4.26
CA GLU A 279 12.81 -4.75 -5.01
C GLU A 279 12.90 -6.28 -4.89
N VAL A 280 12.77 -6.81 -3.69
CA VAL A 280 12.75 -8.26 -3.44
C VAL A 280 11.58 -8.91 -4.17
N TYR A 281 10.38 -8.31 -4.10
CA TYR A 281 9.19 -8.84 -4.76
C TYR A 281 9.36 -8.93 -6.27
N LEU A 282 9.91 -7.91 -6.92
CA LEU A 282 10.14 -7.90 -8.36
C LEU A 282 11.19 -8.93 -8.84
N GLN A 283 12.07 -9.38 -7.94
CA GLN A 283 13.14 -10.34 -8.25
C GLN A 283 12.77 -11.80 -7.88
N ARG A 284 11.59 -12.02 -7.26
CA ARG A 284 11.18 -13.35 -6.80
C ARG A 284 10.82 -14.28 -7.96
N ASP A 285 11.04 -15.57 -7.76
CA ASP A 285 10.42 -16.62 -8.57
C ASP A 285 8.94 -16.78 -8.19
N HIS A 286 8.07 -16.02 -8.88
CA HIS A 286 6.63 -16.05 -8.65
C HIS A 286 6.00 -17.41 -8.97
N GLN A 287 6.63 -18.22 -9.84
CA GLN A 287 6.17 -19.57 -10.11
C GLN A 287 6.49 -20.52 -8.95
N ALA A 288 7.65 -20.34 -8.31
CA ALA A 288 7.98 -21.09 -7.09
C ALA A 288 7.03 -20.74 -5.94
N ASP A 289 6.70 -19.44 -5.77
CA ASP A 289 5.69 -19.02 -4.80
C ASP A 289 4.34 -19.67 -5.08
N TRP A 290 3.91 -19.69 -6.34
CA TRP A 290 2.65 -20.32 -6.76
C TRP A 290 2.61 -21.81 -6.42
N ARG A 291 3.66 -22.55 -6.76
CA ARG A 291 3.78 -23.99 -6.43
C ARG A 291 3.71 -24.24 -4.91
N GLU A 292 4.34 -23.37 -4.12
CA GLU A 292 4.31 -23.49 -2.65
C GLU A 292 2.91 -23.20 -2.09
N TRP A 293 2.17 -22.24 -2.64
CA TRP A 293 0.78 -22.00 -2.24
C TRP A 293 -0.13 -23.16 -2.61
N GLU A 294 0.03 -23.75 -3.79
CA GLU A 294 -0.71 -24.96 -4.18
C GLU A 294 -0.42 -26.12 -3.23
N ARG A 295 0.85 -26.37 -2.93
CA ARG A 295 1.24 -27.40 -1.96
C ARG A 295 0.57 -27.19 -0.59
N ARG A 296 0.48 -25.96 -0.11
CA ARG A 296 -0.21 -25.63 1.16
C ARG A 296 -1.69 -25.88 1.09
N VAL A 297 -2.32 -25.53 -0.03
CA VAL A 297 -3.75 -25.82 -0.26
C VAL A 297 -4.01 -27.32 -0.25
N ASP A 298 -3.14 -28.12 -0.87
CA ASP A 298 -3.28 -29.57 -0.90
C ASP A 298 -3.11 -30.18 0.49
N VAL A 299 -2.12 -29.75 1.28
CA VAL A 299 -1.96 -30.19 2.69
C VAL A 299 -3.23 -29.95 3.51
N ILE A 300 -3.88 -28.78 3.33
CA ILE A 300 -5.12 -28.45 4.04
C ILE A 300 -6.25 -29.37 3.56
N ARG A 301 -6.38 -29.59 2.25
CA ARG A 301 -7.44 -30.41 1.66
C ARG A 301 -7.29 -31.89 2.04
N GLU A 302 -6.09 -32.41 1.97
CA GLU A 302 -5.77 -33.79 2.39
C GLU A 302 -6.03 -34.00 3.88
N GLY A 303 -5.61 -33.05 4.74
CA GLY A 303 -5.86 -33.10 6.17
C GLY A 303 -7.34 -33.07 6.56
N LEU A 304 -8.20 -32.52 5.68
CA LEU A 304 -9.64 -32.43 5.91
C LEU A 304 -10.43 -33.54 5.20
N ALA A 305 -9.81 -34.35 4.34
CA ALA A 305 -10.51 -35.34 3.50
C ALA A 305 -11.26 -36.41 4.31
N ALA A 306 -10.78 -36.75 5.51
CA ALA A 306 -11.41 -37.73 6.40
C ALA A 306 -12.45 -37.14 7.37
N VAL A 307 -12.64 -35.81 7.37
CA VAL A 307 -13.58 -35.14 8.29
C VAL A 307 -14.99 -35.20 7.71
N LEU A 308 -15.87 -35.95 8.38
CA LEU A 308 -17.28 -36.10 7.94
C LEU A 308 -17.99 -34.76 7.89
N GLY A 309 -18.74 -34.52 6.81
CA GLY A 309 -19.51 -33.29 6.60
C GLY A 309 -18.67 -32.09 6.13
N VAL A 310 -17.35 -32.26 5.91
CA VAL A 310 -16.49 -31.22 5.35
C VAL A 310 -16.22 -31.49 3.87
N MET A 311 -16.41 -30.46 3.04
CA MET A 311 -16.03 -30.45 1.64
C MET A 311 -14.96 -29.40 1.40
N THR A 312 -13.98 -29.72 0.58
CA THR A 312 -12.90 -28.79 0.20
C THR A 312 -12.77 -28.69 -1.31
N GLU A 313 -12.53 -27.49 -1.79
CA GLU A 313 -12.19 -27.26 -3.20
C GLU A 313 -10.98 -26.33 -3.34
N ARG A 314 -10.17 -26.52 -4.38
CA ARG A 314 -9.17 -25.55 -4.79
C ARG A 314 -9.87 -24.42 -5.55
N PHE A 315 -9.57 -23.20 -5.19
CA PHE A 315 -10.18 -22.01 -5.80
C PHE A 315 -9.12 -20.90 -5.98
N VAL A 316 -9.16 -20.22 -7.10
CA VAL A 316 -8.38 -18.99 -7.35
C VAL A 316 -9.36 -17.87 -7.66
N PRO A 317 -9.36 -16.76 -6.91
CA PRO A 317 -10.19 -15.61 -7.24
C PRO A 317 -9.85 -15.07 -8.63
N PRO A 318 -10.84 -14.65 -9.44
CA PRO A 318 -10.58 -14.12 -10.78
C PRO A 318 -9.95 -12.72 -10.76
N ILE A 319 -10.11 -11.98 -9.67
CA ILE A 319 -9.59 -10.64 -9.48
C ILE A 319 -9.28 -10.43 -8.00
N ALA A 320 -8.25 -9.64 -7.69
CA ALA A 320 -7.73 -9.40 -6.35
C ALA A 320 -7.40 -10.68 -5.56
N ASN A 321 -6.32 -10.68 -4.80
CA ASN A 321 -5.84 -11.87 -4.08
C ASN A 321 -5.80 -13.13 -4.98
N GLN A 322 -5.34 -12.99 -6.21
CA GLN A 322 -5.28 -14.07 -7.21
C GLN A 322 -4.20 -15.10 -6.85
N VAL A 323 -4.46 -15.87 -5.80
CA VAL A 323 -3.59 -16.95 -5.33
C VAL A 323 -4.45 -18.20 -5.06
N PRO A 324 -3.86 -19.41 -5.03
CA PRO A 324 -4.57 -20.62 -4.65
C PRO A 324 -5.14 -20.53 -3.22
N HIS A 325 -6.41 -20.91 -3.08
CA HIS A 325 -7.14 -21.01 -1.80
C HIS A 325 -7.71 -22.40 -1.62
N ALA A 326 -7.77 -22.88 -0.38
CA ALA A 326 -8.63 -23.97 0.03
C ALA A 326 -9.97 -23.37 0.46
N ARG A 327 -11.03 -23.56 -0.35
CA ARG A 327 -12.39 -23.23 0.08
C ARG A 327 -12.95 -24.40 0.87
N ILE A 328 -13.37 -24.16 2.09
CA ILE A 328 -13.87 -25.16 3.02
C ILE A 328 -15.35 -24.87 3.27
N ARG A 329 -16.18 -25.89 3.09
CA ARG A 329 -17.60 -25.87 3.41
C ARG A 329 -17.91 -27.02 4.35
N TRP A 330 -18.76 -26.77 5.33
CA TRP A 330 -19.27 -27.81 6.23
C TRP A 330 -20.80 -27.78 6.22
N ILE A 331 -21.36 -28.97 6.32
CA ILE A 331 -22.81 -29.13 6.47
C ILE A 331 -23.09 -28.93 7.98
N SER A 332 -23.86 -27.91 8.32
CA SER A 332 -24.35 -27.78 9.67
C SER A 332 -25.22 -29.00 9.98
N ALA A 333 -24.93 -29.70 11.08
CA ALA A 333 -25.87 -30.67 11.60
C ALA A 333 -27.16 -29.91 11.93
N SER A 334 -28.25 -30.25 11.24
CA SER A 334 -29.59 -29.74 11.48
C SER A 334 -30.11 -30.23 12.83
#